data_3e56bfb2aeaf9825880a374985cee5bd
#
_entry.id   3e56bfb2aeaf9825880a374985cee5bd
#
_cell.length_a   1.000
_cell.length_b   1.000
_cell.length_c   1.000
_cell.angle_alpha   90.00
_cell.angle_beta   90.00
_cell.angle_gamma   90.00
#
_symmetry.space_group_name_H-M   'P 1'
#
loop_
_entity.id
_entity.type
_entity.pdbx_description
1 polymer ?
#
loop_
_entity_poly.entity_id
_entity_poly.type
_entity_poly.pdbx_seq_one_letter_code
_entity_poly.pdbx_strand_id
1 'polypeptide(L)'
;MTLGYLYSKFFKRVLRGNSILNSVIAKTAKVYSGSTFYDSKLGRYSYVGYDSEVINCEIGAFCSIANGFITGGAKHPLDWVSTSPVFYNVGSGTGHHLGNLPIEKTAKTIIGNDVCIGSRAIIMQGVNVGTGAAIGAGAVVTKDVPPYAVVAGCPAKIIKYRFNDDIINKLLKSQWWLMDDKILKSIARYVNTPELFLSELEKIKSNVGGGKYKELNASRFFFFATSNSYCDRRMAA
;
A
#
# COMPACT_ATOMS: atom_id res chain seq x y z
N MET A 1 -31.91 11.07 -0.19
CA MET A 1 -30.63 11.78 -0.34
C MET A 1 -30.97 13.25 -0.58
N THR A 2 -30.54 14.18 0.27
CA THR A 2 -30.93 15.58 0.18
C THR A 2 -30.21 16.30 -0.97
N LEU A 3 -30.90 17.31 -1.56
CA LEU A 3 -30.34 18.13 -2.66
C LEU A 3 -29.01 18.80 -2.23
N GLY A 4 -28.92 19.26 -0.98
CA GLY A 4 -27.71 19.84 -0.41
C GLY A 4 -26.52 18.85 -0.34
N TYR A 5 -26.79 17.56 -0.07
CA TYR A 5 -25.76 16.52 -0.11
C TYR A 5 -25.21 16.30 -1.53
N LEU A 6 -26.09 16.24 -2.54
CA LEU A 6 -25.69 16.10 -3.94
C LEU A 6 -24.88 17.31 -4.42
N TYR A 7 -25.33 18.50 -4.05
CA TYR A 7 -24.64 19.76 -4.35
C TYR A 7 -23.25 19.82 -3.72
N SER A 8 -23.14 19.51 -2.43
CA SER A 8 -21.86 19.43 -1.71
C SER A 8 -20.90 18.39 -2.34
N LYS A 9 -21.43 17.22 -2.72
CA LYS A 9 -20.65 16.15 -3.36
C LYS A 9 -20.14 16.56 -4.74
N PHE A 10 -20.97 17.26 -5.52
CA PHE A 10 -20.60 17.80 -6.83
C PHE A 10 -19.48 18.84 -6.71
N PHE A 11 -19.61 19.81 -5.83
CA PHE A 11 -18.60 20.85 -5.62
C PHE A 11 -17.29 20.28 -5.08
N LYS A 12 -17.33 19.36 -4.13
CA LYS A 12 -16.12 18.64 -3.67
C LYS A 12 -15.40 17.93 -4.82
N ARG A 13 -16.14 17.34 -5.76
CA ARG A 13 -15.58 16.62 -6.90
C ARG A 13 -15.01 17.56 -7.97
N VAL A 14 -15.63 18.69 -8.21
CA VAL A 14 -15.26 19.62 -9.30
C VAL A 14 -14.20 20.61 -8.86
N LEU A 15 -14.30 21.14 -7.64
CA LEU A 15 -13.37 22.17 -7.14
C LEU A 15 -12.15 21.61 -6.41
N ARG A 16 -12.18 20.33 -6.00
CA ARG A 16 -11.06 19.65 -5.34
C ARG A 16 -10.59 18.50 -6.21
N GLY A 17 -9.94 18.83 -7.32
CA GLY A 17 -9.28 17.83 -8.19
C GLY A 17 -8.19 17.04 -7.46
N ASN A 18 -7.72 15.98 -8.09
CA ASN A 18 -6.54 15.25 -7.63
C ASN A 18 -5.29 15.81 -8.29
N SER A 19 -4.21 15.92 -7.54
CA SER A 19 -2.88 16.22 -8.06
C SER A 19 -2.14 14.91 -8.32
N ILE A 20 -2.23 14.40 -9.55
CA ILE A 20 -1.58 13.13 -9.94
C ILE A 20 -0.43 13.46 -10.89
N LEU A 21 0.79 13.07 -10.53
CA LEU A 21 1.99 13.33 -11.34
C LEU A 21 2.94 12.12 -11.27
N ASN A 22 3.56 11.77 -12.40
CA ASN A 22 4.54 10.69 -12.55
C ASN A 22 4.07 9.35 -11.92
N SER A 23 2.78 9.05 -12.01
CA SER A 23 2.18 7.96 -11.26
C SER A 23 1.41 6.99 -12.16
N VAL A 24 1.35 5.74 -11.75
CA VAL A 24 0.63 4.67 -12.46
C VAL A 24 -0.53 4.18 -11.60
N ILE A 25 -1.75 4.34 -12.11
CA ILE A 25 -2.97 3.89 -11.43
C ILE A 25 -3.64 2.82 -12.29
N ALA A 26 -3.88 1.64 -11.72
CA ALA A 26 -4.56 0.55 -12.41
C ALA A 26 -5.99 0.97 -12.79
N LYS A 27 -6.50 0.47 -13.94
CA LYS A 27 -7.84 0.85 -14.46
C LYS A 27 -8.99 0.60 -13.48
N THR A 28 -8.84 -0.38 -12.59
CA THR A 28 -9.84 -0.74 -11.57
C THR A 28 -9.59 -0.08 -10.22
N ALA A 29 -8.53 0.73 -10.11
CA ALA A 29 -8.18 1.45 -8.89
C ALA A 29 -8.75 2.87 -8.89
N LYS A 30 -8.81 3.51 -7.72
CA LYS A 30 -9.37 4.85 -7.59
C LYS A 30 -8.64 5.70 -6.56
N VAL A 31 -8.31 6.93 -6.93
CA VAL A 31 -7.88 7.99 -6.03
C VAL A 31 -9.02 8.99 -5.89
N TYR A 32 -9.49 9.25 -4.66
CA TYR A 32 -10.57 10.17 -4.39
C TYR A 32 -10.08 11.61 -4.33
N SER A 33 -10.99 12.56 -4.56
CA SER A 33 -10.69 13.98 -4.73
C SER A 33 -9.98 14.62 -3.52
N GLY A 34 -9.23 15.67 -3.80
CA GLY A 34 -8.41 16.39 -2.82
C GLY A 34 -7.09 15.69 -2.47
N SER A 35 -6.77 14.59 -3.16
CA SER A 35 -5.57 13.82 -2.87
C SER A 35 -4.41 14.18 -3.79
N THR A 36 -3.20 14.14 -3.23
CA THR A 36 -1.93 14.22 -3.96
C THR A 36 -1.39 12.80 -4.15
N PHE A 37 -1.07 12.45 -5.40
CA PHE A 37 -0.51 11.14 -5.76
C PHE A 37 0.69 11.35 -6.69
N TYR A 38 1.90 11.28 -6.14
CA TYR A 38 3.11 11.71 -6.81
C TYR A 38 4.18 10.61 -6.79
N ASP A 39 4.85 10.36 -7.94
CA ASP A 39 5.88 9.33 -8.11
C ASP A 39 5.47 7.95 -7.55
N SER A 40 4.19 7.59 -7.70
CA SER A 40 3.59 6.49 -6.97
C SER A 40 2.84 5.52 -7.89
N LYS A 41 2.59 4.31 -7.38
CA LYS A 41 1.83 3.28 -8.08
C LYS A 41 0.66 2.80 -7.24
N LEU A 42 -0.50 2.57 -7.86
CA LEU A 42 -1.69 2.01 -7.23
C LEU A 42 -2.17 0.78 -7.99
N GLY A 43 -2.15 -0.37 -7.32
CA GLY A 43 -2.55 -1.66 -7.85
C GLY A 43 -4.05 -1.80 -8.06
N ARG A 44 -4.44 -2.86 -8.79
CA ARG A 44 -5.84 -3.14 -9.14
C ARG A 44 -6.73 -3.29 -7.91
N TYR A 45 -7.99 -2.86 -8.03
CA TYR A 45 -9.01 -2.94 -6.97
C TYR A 45 -8.63 -2.23 -5.66
N SER A 46 -7.63 -1.37 -5.70
CA SER A 46 -7.25 -0.54 -4.57
C SER A 46 -7.87 0.84 -4.66
N TYR A 47 -8.12 1.45 -3.53
CA TYR A 47 -8.53 2.84 -3.49
C TYR A 47 -7.78 3.63 -2.41
N VAL A 48 -7.60 4.92 -2.69
CA VAL A 48 -7.09 5.91 -1.75
C VAL A 48 -8.19 6.93 -1.49
N GLY A 49 -8.55 7.10 -0.23
CA GLY A 49 -9.62 7.98 0.23
C GLY A 49 -9.32 9.46 0.00
N TYR A 50 -10.30 10.30 0.32
CA TYR A 50 -10.22 11.76 0.16
C TYR A 50 -9.07 12.37 0.96
N ASP A 51 -8.53 13.49 0.44
CA ASP A 51 -7.59 14.34 1.17
C ASP A 51 -6.34 13.60 1.65
N SER A 52 -5.87 12.65 0.86
CA SER A 52 -4.69 11.83 1.15
C SER A 52 -3.46 12.36 0.40
N GLU A 53 -2.29 12.13 0.98
CA GLU A 53 -1.01 12.48 0.38
C GLU A 53 -0.14 11.23 0.23
N VAL A 54 0.14 10.86 -1.02
CA VAL A 54 0.89 9.65 -1.37
C VAL A 54 2.05 10.04 -2.27
N ILE A 55 3.26 10.01 -1.71
CA ILE A 55 4.48 10.43 -2.40
C ILE A 55 5.50 9.30 -2.33
N ASN A 56 6.12 8.99 -3.48
CA ASN A 56 7.16 7.96 -3.61
C ASN A 56 6.76 6.63 -2.96
N CYS A 57 5.58 6.11 -3.35
CA CYS A 57 4.98 4.93 -2.75
C CYS A 57 4.50 3.94 -3.80
N GLU A 58 4.70 2.65 -3.55
CA GLU A 58 4.06 1.58 -4.32
C GLU A 58 3.01 0.88 -3.46
N ILE A 59 1.76 0.88 -3.94
CA ILE A 59 0.60 0.27 -3.27
C ILE A 59 0.12 -0.90 -4.11
N GLY A 60 0.03 -2.07 -3.49
CA GLY A 60 -0.42 -3.31 -4.11
C GLY A 60 -1.89 -3.33 -4.49
N ALA A 61 -2.36 -4.52 -4.87
CA ALA A 61 -3.75 -4.76 -5.25
C ALA A 61 -4.65 -4.95 -4.02
N PHE A 62 -5.95 -4.66 -4.17
CA PHE A 62 -7.00 -4.87 -3.16
C PHE A 62 -6.83 -4.06 -1.86
N CYS A 63 -6.05 -2.98 -1.88
CA CYS A 63 -5.85 -2.13 -0.71
C CYS A 63 -7.03 -1.19 -0.48
N SER A 64 -7.44 -1.09 0.78
CA SER A 64 -8.51 -0.21 1.24
C SER A 64 -7.92 0.89 2.11
N ILE A 65 -7.73 2.08 1.55
CA ILE A 65 -7.08 3.20 2.23
C ILE A 65 -8.09 4.30 2.50
N ALA A 66 -8.31 4.59 3.77
CA ALA A 66 -9.29 5.59 4.20
C ALA A 66 -8.78 7.04 4.01
N ASN A 67 -9.63 8.01 4.33
CA ASN A 67 -9.38 9.42 4.10
C ASN A 67 -8.22 9.99 4.94
N GLY A 68 -7.52 10.97 4.37
CA GLY A 68 -6.45 11.69 5.06
C GLY A 68 -5.21 10.86 5.32
N PHE A 69 -5.00 9.78 4.58
CA PHE A 69 -3.80 8.97 4.65
C PHE A 69 -2.59 9.76 4.16
N ILE A 70 -1.47 9.63 4.86
CA ILE A 70 -0.22 10.32 4.49
C ILE A 70 0.91 9.29 4.42
N THR A 71 1.66 9.30 3.33
CA THR A 71 2.93 8.57 3.22
C THR A 71 3.91 9.27 2.30
N GLY A 72 5.18 9.05 2.55
CA GLY A 72 6.25 9.71 1.82
C GLY A 72 6.81 10.90 2.59
N GLY A 73 7.24 11.90 1.85
CA GLY A 73 7.94 13.05 2.38
C GLY A 73 9.45 12.87 2.33
N ALA A 74 10.19 13.92 2.64
CA ALA A 74 11.64 13.93 2.69
C ALA A 74 12.14 13.69 4.11
N LYS A 75 13.26 12.96 4.24
CA LYS A 75 14.03 12.95 5.48
C LYS A 75 15.02 14.10 5.46
N HIS A 76 15.09 14.81 6.55
CA HIS A 76 16.15 15.80 6.78
C HIS A 76 17.29 15.18 7.59
N PRO A 77 18.56 15.48 7.28
CA PRO A 77 19.69 14.99 8.07
C PRO A 77 19.65 15.64 9.47
N LEU A 78 19.55 14.80 10.50
CA LEU A 78 19.48 15.25 11.89
C LEU A 78 20.84 15.40 12.54
N ASP A 79 21.89 14.92 11.91
CA ASP A 79 23.29 14.94 12.31
C ASP A 79 24.08 16.10 11.70
N TRP A 80 23.43 16.93 10.87
CA TRP A 80 24.04 18.14 10.32
C TRP A 80 23.80 19.36 11.24
N VAL A 81 24.62 20.39 11.09
CA VAL A 81 24.44 21.69 11.81
C VAL A 81 23.04 22.28 11.47
N SER A 82 22.58 22.11 10.26
CA SER A 82 21.27 22.57 9.82
C SER A 82 20.52 21.46 9.08
N THR A 83 19.23 21.33 9.39
CA THR A 83 18.31 20.46 8.66
C THR A 83 17.72 21.15 7.41
N SER A 84 18.09 22.38 7.13
CA SER A 84 17.49 23.19 6.07
C SER A 84 17.90 22.71 4.67
N PRO A 85 16.92 22.51 3.75
CA PRO A 85 17.19 22.13 2.37
C PRO A 85 17.99 23.16 1.57
N VAL A 86 18.16 24.38 2.06
CA VAL A 86 19.00 25.42 1.39
C VAL A 86 20.45 24.99 1.24
N PHE A 87 20.91 24.03 2.04
CA PHE A 87 22.27 23.50 1.98
C PHE A 87 22.41 22.24 1.11
N TYR A 88 21.30 21.67 0.60
CA TYR A 88 21.32 20.45 -0.19
C TYR A 88 21.52 20.73 -1.68
N ASN A 89 21.91 19.69 -2.43
CA ASN A 89 21.99 19.69 -3.88
C ASN A 89 20.66 19.45 -4.58
N VAL A 90 19.55 19.35 -3.84
CA VAL A 90 18.18 19.20 -4.35
C VAL A 90 17.34 20.42 -3.99
N GLY A 91 16.22 20.61 -4.67
CA GLY A 91 15.39 21.81 -4.55
C GLY A 91 15.09 22.18 -3.10
N SER A 92 15.34 23.43 -2.74
CA SER A 92 14.92 24.02 -1.47
C SER A 92 13.49 24.55 -1.60
N GLY A 93 12.66 24.36 -0.57
CA GLY A 93 11.30 24.91 -0.57
C GLY A 93 11.22 26.44 -0.65
N THR A 94 12.36 27.13 -0.47
CA THR A 94 12.47 28.60 -0.53
C THR A 94 12.93 29.12 -1.88
N GLY A 95 13.35 28.25 -2.81
CA GLY A 95 13.95 28.63 -4.08
C GLY A 95 15.37 29.18 -3.97
N HIS A 96 15.97 29.23 -2.77
CA HIS A 96 17.32 29.67 -2.54
C HIS A 96 18.24 28.52 -2.15
N HIS A 97 19.53 28.62 -2.54
CA HIS A 97 20.56 27.65 -2.18
C HIS A 97 21.77 28.36 -1.60
N LEU A 98 22.25 27.91 -0.45
CA LEU A 98 23.48 28.35 0.22
C LEU A 98 24.58 27.28 0.19
N GLY A 99 24.23 26.07 -0.22
CA GLY A 99 25.13 24.94 -0.32
C GLY A 99 24.74 24.00 -1.45
N ASN A 100 25.54 22.94 -1.62
CA ASN A 100 25.32 21.90 -2.64
C ASN A 100 25.69 20.51 -2.10
N LEU A 101 25.36 20.25 -0.83
CA LEU A 101 25.70 19.01 -0.17
C LEU A 101 24.80 17.87 -0.65
N PRO A 102 25.36 16.70 -0.98
CA PRO A 102 24.58 15.55 -1.39
C PRO A 102 23.72 15.04 -0.25
N ILE A 103 22.45 14.76 -0.55
CA ILE A 103 21.53 14.10 0.38
C ILE A 103 21.20 12.69 -0.14
N GLU A 104 21.04 11.75 0.77
CA GLU A 104 20.62 10.40 0.41
C GLU A 104 19.25 10.43 -0.27
N LYS A 105 19.14 9.64 -1.35
CA LYS A 105 17.83 9.44 -1.99
C LYS A 105 16.88 8.78 -1.01
N THR A 106 15.71 9.35 -0.92
CA THR A 106 14.64 8.83 -0.05
C THR A 106 14.18 7.45 -0.51
N ALA A 107 14.20 6.48 0.40
CA ALA A 107 13.72 5.13 0.12
C ALA A 107 12.23 5.15 -0.20
N LYS A 108 11.81 4.32 -1.16
CA LYS A 108 10.40 4.17 -1.53
C LYS A 108 9.63 3.44 -0.43
N THR A 109 8.43 3.92 -0.11
CA THR A 109 7.49 3.21 0.75
C THR A 109 6.80 2.11 -0.05
N ILE A 110 6.72 0.91 0.50
CA ILE A 110 6.05 -0.24 -0.14
C ILE A 110 4.87 -0.67 0.71
N ILE A 111 3.69 -0.68 0.14
CA ILE A 111 2.47 -1.20 0.75
C ILE A 111 2.05 -2.44 -0.06
N GLY A 112 2.03 -3.59 0.59
CA GLY A 112 1.69 -4.87 -0.02
C GLY A 112 0.26 -4.93 -0.55
N ASN A 113 -0.23 -6.13 -0.78
CA ASN A 113 -1.60 -6.35 -1.28
C ASN A 113 -2.58 -6.55 -0.12
N ASP A 114 -3.87 -6.32 -0.34
CA ASP A 114 -4.93 -6.51 0.66
C ASP A 114 -4.65 -5.79 1.99
N VAL A 115 -4.00 -4.61 1.93
CA VAL A 115 -3.72 -3.81 3.11
C VAL A 115 -4.89 -2.88 3.40
N CYS A 116 -5.33 -2.87 4.66
CA CYS A 116 -6.35 -1.95 5.15
C CYS A 116 -5.70 -0.84 5.96
N ILE A 117 -5.94 0.43 5.61
CA ILE A 117 -5.38 1.59 6.30
C ILE A 117 -6.51 2.50 6.79
N GLY A 118 -6.56 2.68 8.09
CA GLY A 118 -7.53 3.56 8.76
C GLY A 118 -7.31 5.03 8.45
N SER A 119 -8.35 5.83 8.67
CA SER A 119 -8.34 7.27 8.41
C SER A 119 -7.23 7.98 9.17
N ARG A 120 -6.56 8.94 8.49
CA ARG A 120 -5.48 9.77 9.05
C ARG A 120 -4.29 8.98 9.58
N ALA A 121 -4.07 7.77 9.10
CA ALA A 121 -2.84 7.05 9.38
C ALA A 121 -1.68 7.68 8.61
N ILE A 122 -0.50 7.66 9.23
CA ILE A 122 0.76 8.15 8.65
C ILE A 122 1.72 6.98 8.55
N ILE A 123 2.28 6.75 7.36
CA ILE A 123 3.35 5.77 7.17
C ILE A 123 4.62 6.54 6.81
N MET A 124 5.64 6.42 7.66
CA MET A 124 6.91 7.08 7.42
C MET A 124 7.58 6.54 6.16
N GLN A 125 8.31 7.41 5.50
CA GLN A 125 9.01 7.09 4.26
C GLN A 125 9.96 5.90 4.41
N GLY A 126 9.99 5.04 3.39
CA GLY A 126 10.85 3.85 3.33
C GLY A 126 10.35 2.67 4.15
N VAL A 127 9.21 2.80 4.82
CA VAL A 127 8.57 1.69 5.56
C VAL A 127 7.94 0.70 4.59
N ASN A 128 8.11 -0.60 4.88
CA ASN A 128 7.46 -1.69 4.17
C ASN A 128 6.26 -2.20 4.98
N VAL A 129 5.09 -2.20 4.38
CA VAL A 129 3.86 -2.77 4.97
C VAL A 129 3.53 -4.07 4.26
N GLY A 130 3.58 -5.17 5.01
CA GLY A 130 3.34 -6.52 4.49
C GLY A 130 1.91 -6.74 4.00
N THR A 131 1.76 -7.62 3.02
CA THR A 131 0.46 -8.04 2.47
C THR A 131 -0.51 -8.46 3.57
N GLY A 132 -1.77 -8.04 3.46
CA GLY A 132 -2.82 -8.37 4.41
C GLY A 132 -2.76 -7.61 5.73
N ALA A 133 -1.82 -6.69 5.94
CA ALA A 133 -1.72 -5.90 7.16
C ALA A 133 -2.92 -4.97 7.34
N ALA A 134 -3.21 -4.63 8.59
CA ALA A 134 -4.23 -3.65 8.94
C ALA A 134 -3.64 -2.55 9.83
N ILE A 135 -3.75 -1.31 9.39
CA ILE A 135 -3.25 -0.13 10.09
C ILE A 135 -4.42 0.62 10.73
N GLY A 136 -4.39 0.80 12.02
CA GLY A 136 -5.42 1.53 12.76
C GLY A 136 -5.53 2.99 12.35
N ALA A 137 -6.72 3.57 12.52
CA ALA A 137 -6.93 5.00 12.27
C ALA A 137 -6.02 5.85 13.18
N GLY A 138 -5.44 6.92 12.64
CA GLY A 138 -4.52 7.81 13.35
C GLY A 138 -3.18 7.19 13.75
N ALA A 139 -2.86 5.97 13.29
CA ALA A 139 -1.58 5.33 13.60
C ALA A 139 -0.41 6.03 12.89
N VAL A 140 0.74 6.12 13.58
CA VAL A 140 2.00 6.61 12.98
C VAL A 140 2.97 5.43 12.88
N VAL A 141 3.09 4.89 11.67
CA VAL A 141 3.91 3.70 11.39
C VAL A 141 5.34 4.14 11.09
N THR A 142 6.26 3.81 12.00
CA THR A 142 7.67 4.21 11.93
C THR A 142 8.62 3.06 11.61
N LYS A 143 8.11 1.81 11.57
CA LYS A 143 8.88 0.58 11.29
C LYS A 143 8.09 -0.32 10.37
N ASP A 144 8.78 -1.24 9.71
CA ASP A 144 8.17 -2.25 8.86
C ASP A 144 7.07 -3.03 9.59
N VAL A 145 5.99 -3.31 8.87
CA VAL A 145 4.83 -4.03 9.38
C VAL A 145 4.80 -5.43 8.76
N PRO A 146 4.84 -6.49 9.57
CA PRO A 146 4.76 -7.86 9.06
C PRO A 146 3.46 -8.14 8.30
N PRO A 147 3.46 -9.11 7.36
CA PRO A 147 2.24 -9.55 6.70
C PRO A 147 1.14 -9.95 7.70
N TYR A 148 -0.10 -9.59 7.40
CA TYR A 148 -1.29 -9.87 8.22
C TYR A 148 -1.24 -9.36 9.67
N ALA A 149 -0.26 -8.52 10.02
CA ALA A 149 -0.25 -7.87 11.33
C ALA A 149 -1.29 -6.74 11.40
N VAL A 150 -1.90 -6.59 12.57
CA VAL A 150 -2.74 -5.45 12.94
C VAL A 150 -1.92 -4.53 13.81
N VAL A 151 -1.70 -3.29 13.36
CA VAL A 151 -0.92 -2.30 14.10
C VAL A 151 -1.74 -1.04 14.39
N ALA A 152 -1.52 -0.42 15.53
CA ALA A 152 -2.18 0.84 15.90
C ALA A 152 -1.31 1.65 16.87
N GLY A 153 -1.65 2.93 17.04
CA GLY A 153 -1.01 3.86 17.98
C GLY A 153 0.05 4.77 17.35
N CYS A 154 0.65 5.60 18.20
CA CYS A 154 1.72 6.53 17.83
C CYS A 154 2.85 6.46 18.87
N PRO A 155 4.03 5.89 18.55
CA PRO A 155 4.32 5.11 17.34
C PRO A 155 3.50 3.80 17.29
N ALA A 156 3.18 3.33 16.09
CA ALA A 156 2.39 2.13 15.89
C ALA A 156 3.10 0.87 16.39
N LYS A 157 2.35 0.01 17.08
CA LYS A 157 2.81 -1.28 17.61
C LYS A 157 1.90 -2.40 17.12
N ILE A 158 2.44 -3.60 17.01
CA ILE A 158 1.66 -4.80 16.69
C ILE A 158 0.70 -5.09 17.85
N ILE A 159 -0.61 -5.13 17.56
CA ILE A 159 -1.66 -5.48 18.50
C ILE A 159 -1.93 -6.98 18.44
N LYS A 160 -2.03 -7.54 17.22
CA LYS A 160 -2.28 -8.95 16.95
C LYS A 160 -2.00 -9.27 15.48
N TYR A 161 -2.11 -10.53 15.13
CA TYR A 161 -2.21 -10.96 13.72
C TYR A 161 -3.66 -11.27 13.36
N ARG A 162 -4.02 -11.13 12.08
CA ARG A 162 -5.39 -11.41 11.57
C ARG A 162 -5.71 -12.90 11.68
N PHE A 163 -4.72 -13.75 11.48
CA PHE A 163 -4.84 -15.22 11.44
C PHE A 163 -3.64 -15.85 12.15
N ASN A 164 -3.68 -17.16 12.36
CA ASN A 164 -2.54 -17.94 12.80
C ASN A 164 -1.49 -18.09 11.69
N ASP A 165 -0.28 -18.54 12.03
CA ASP A 165 0.85 -18.62 11.10
C ASP A 165 0.59 -19.58 9.93
N ASP A 166 -0.13 -20.69 10.12
CA ASP A 166 -0.47 -21.64 9.06
C ASP A 166 -1.33 -20.99 7.96
N ILE A 167 -2.39 -20.29 8.36
CA ILE A 167 -3.27 -19.56 7.44
C ILE A 167 -2.53 -18.42 6.75
N ILE A 168 -1.72 -17.65 7.50
CA ILE A 168 -0.91 -16.56 6.92
C ILE A 168 0.03 -17.11 5.82
N ASN A 169 0.76 -18.19 6.11
CA ASN A 169 1.69 -18.79 5.17
C ASN A 169 0.98 -19.31 3.92
N LYS A 170 -0.16 -19.98 4.08
CA LYS A 170 -0.98 -20.46 2.95
C LYS A 170 -1.53 -19.32 2.10
N LEU A 171 -2.03 -18.25 2.72
CA LEU A 171 -2.53 -17.07 2.01
C LEU A 171 -1.40 -16.37 1.25
N LEU A 172 -0.21 -16.19 1.84
CA LEU A 172 0.94 -15.62 1.17
C LEU A 172 1.41 -16.48 -0.01
N LYS A 173 1.51 -17.80 0.19
CA LYS A 173 1.88 -18.76 -0.87
C LYS A 173 0.86 -18.81 -2.01
N SER A 174 -0.40 -18.58 -1.71
CA SER A 174 -1.46 -18.61 -2.71
C SER A 174 -1.34 -17.51 -3.75
N GLN A 175 -0.85 -16.33 -3.36
CA GLN A 175 -0.78 -15.10 -4.15
C GLN A 175 -2.12 -14.77 -4.84
N TRP A 176 -3.23 -14.99 -4.15
CA TRP A 176 -4.58 -14.88 -4.69
C TRP A 176 -4.87 -13.52 -5.33
N TRP A 177 -4.23 -12.46 -4.89
CA TRP A 177 -4.35 -11.11 -5.44
C TRP A 177 -3.80 -10.96 -6.87
N LEU A 178 -3.07 -11.95 -7.40
CA LEU A 178 -2.60 -11.99 -8.79
C LEU A 178 -3.54 -12.75 -9.72
N MET A 179 -4.54 -13.45 -9.18
CA MET A 179 -5.44 -14.31 -9.95
C MET A 179 -6.34 -13.54 -10.89
N ASP A 180 -6.80 -14.24 -11.93
CA ASP A 180 -7.78 -13.70 -12.86
C ASP A 180 -9.13 -13.45 -12.18
N ASP A 181 -9.84 -12.43 -12.65
CA ASP A 181 -11.15 -12.05 -12.10
C ASP A 181 -12.20 -13.15 -12.20
N LYS A 182 -12.12 -14.02 -13.23
CA LYS A 182 -13.03 -15.18 -13.37
C LYS A 182 -12.81 -16.16 -12.22
N ILE A 183 -11.56 -16.45 -11.87
CA ILE A 183 -11.23 -17.32 -10.74
C ILE A 183 -11.70 -16.69 -9.45
N LEU A 184 -11.37 -15.43 -9.21
CA LEU A 184 -11.78 -14.72 -7.99
C LEU A 184 -13.29 -14.68 -7.83
N LYS A 185 -14.05 -14.46 -8.91
CA LYS A 185 -15.51 -14.50 -8.90
C LYS A 185 -16.06 -15.87 -8.52
N SER A 186 -15.44 -16.98 -8.98
CA SER A 186 -15.91 -18.33 -8.67
C SER A 186 -15.77 -18.72 -7.19
N ILE A 187 -14.78 -18.14 -6.50
CA ILE A 187 -14.48 -18.41 -5.08
C ILE A 187 -14.88 -17.25 -4.14
N ALA A 188 -15.42 -16.16 -4.67
CA ALA A 188 -15.74 -14.95 -3.88
C ALA A 188 -16.66 -15.24 -2.68
N ARG A 189 -17.58 -16.21 -2.80
CA ARG A 189 -18.48 -16.60 -1.70
C ARG A 189 -17.77 -17.17 -0.46
N TYR A 190 -16.52 -17.58 -0.59
CA TYR A 190 -15.72 -18.16 0.50
C TYR A 190 -14.73 -17.17 1.13
N VAL A 191 -14.70 -15.90 0.68
CA VAL A 191 -13.70 -14.92 1.12
C VAL A 191 -13.76 -14.61 2.62
N ASN A 192 -14.90 -14.86 3.26
CA ASN A 192 -15.09 -14.69 4.70
C ASN A 192 -14.65 -15.91 5.54
N THR A 193 -14.23 -17.01 4.91
CA THR A 193 -13.79 -18.24 5.56
C THR A 193 -12.46 -18.67 4.94
N PRO A 194 -11.32 -18.25 5.51
CA PRO A 194 -9.99 -18.43 4.92
C PRO A 194 -9.66 -19.88 4.55
N GLU A 195 -10.04 -20.83 5.38
CA GLU A 195 -9.80 -22.26 5.16
C GLU A 195 -10.55 -22.79 3.94
N LEU A 196 -11.83 -22.42 3.81
CA LEU A 196 -12.64 -22.79 2.65
C LEU A 196 -12.13 -22.10 1.38
N PHE A 197 -11.79 -20.84 1.47
CA PHE A 197 -11.20 -20.09 0.36
C PHE A 197 -9.94 -20.76 -0.16
N LEU A 198 -9.02 -21.15 0.73
CA LEU A 198 -7.78 -21.84 0.37
C LEU A 198 -8.03 -23.22 -0.23
N SER A 199 -8.95 -23.99 0.36
CA SER A 199 -9.32 -25.32 -0.14
C SER A 199 -9.89 -25.27 -1.57
N GLU A 200 -10.82 -24.35 -1.83
CA GLU A 200 -11.41 -24.18 -3.17
C GLU A 200 -10.38 -23.70 -4.18
N LEU A 201 -9.46 -22.85 -3.75
CA LEU A 201 -8.37 -22.38 -4.57
C LEU A 201 -7.42 -23.52 -4.97
N GLU A 202 -7.09 -24.43 -4.06
CA GLU A 202 -6.26 -25.60 -4.34
C GLU A 202 -6.94 -26.55 -5.34
N LYS A 203 -8.26 -26.76 -5.22
CA LYS A 203 -9.04 -27.54 -6.20
C LYS A 203 -8.97 -26.95 -7.60
N ILE A 204 -9.07 -25.62 -7.72
CA ILE A 204 -8.93 -24.94 -9.02
C ILE A 204 -7.52 -25.11 -9.58
N LYS A 205 -6.49 -24.96 -8.75
CA LYS A 205 -5.09 -25.15 -9.17
C LYS A 205 -4.82 -26.57 -9.68
N SER A 206 -5.36 -27.59 -9.01
CA SER A 206 -5.20 -28.98 -9.42
C SER A 206 -5.91 -29.29 -10.74
N ASN A 207 -7.10 -28.71 -10.98
CA ASN A 207 -7.90 -28.95 -12.19
C ASN A 207 -7.36 -28.23 -13.43
N VAL A 208 -6.64 -27.12 -13.28
CA VAL A 208 -6.13 -26.32 -14.42
C VAL A 208 -4.76 -26.81 -14.92
N GLY A 209 -4.15 -27.79 -14.27
CA GLY A 209 -2.82 -28.30 -14.64
C GLY A 209 -1.73 -27.21 -14.43
N GLY A 210 -0.70 -27.51 -13.64
CA GLY A 210 0.27 -26.54 -13.12
C GLY A 210 1.03 -25.67 -14.16
N GLY A 211 1.00 -26.01 -15.45
CA GLY A 211 1.61 -25.22 -16.54
C GLY A 211 0.78 -24.02 -16.95
N LYS A 212 -0.51 -24.21 -17.23
CA LYS A 212 -1.44 -23.12 -17.63
C LYS A 212 -1.63 -22.06 -16.52
N TYR A 213 -1.51 -22.48 -15.27
CA TYR A 213 -1.65 -21.56 -14.13
C TYR A 213 -0.47 -20.58 -14.02
N LYS A 214 0.76 -21.02 -14.38
CA LYS A 214 1.95 -20.16 -14.44
C LYS A 214 1.88 -19.16 -15.61
N GLU A 215 1.34 -19.57 -16.77
CA GLU A 215 1.19 -18.68 -17.93
C GLU A 215 0.13 -17.60 -17.72
N LEU A 216 -0.99 -17.91 -17.05
CA LEU A 216 -2.02 -16.94 -16.69
C LEU A 216 -1.51 -15.86 -15.71
N ASN A 217 -0.50 -16.20 -14.91
CA ASN A 217 0.13 -15.28 -13.98
C ASN A 217 1.36 -14.56 -14.59
N ALA A 218 2.10 -15.18 -15.49
CA ALA A 218 3.34 -14.63 -16.03
C ALA A 218 3.16 -13.32 -16.84
N SER A 219 2.04 -13.15 -17.52
CA SER A 219 1.72 -11.91 -18.25
C SER A 219 1.42 -10.69 -17.36
N ARG A 220 1.28 -10.88 -16.04
CA ARG A 220 0.99 -9.82 -15.04
C ARG A 220 2.14 -9.60 -14.04
N PHE A 221 3.24 -10.33 -14.17
CA PHE A 221 4.36 -10.37 -13.22
C PHE A 221 5.25 -9.11 -13.19
N PHE A 222 4.95 -8.06 -13.95
CA PHE A 222 5.81 -6.87 -14.01
C PHE A 222 5.65 -5.91 -12.81
N PHE A 223 4.81 -6.23 -11.81
CA PHE A 223 4.63 -5.40 -10.64
C PHE A 223 4.69 -6.23 -9.35
N PHE A 224 5.72 -6.10 -8.58
CA PHE A 224 5.94 -6.72 -7.25
C PHE A 224 6.58 -8.11 -7.20
N ALA A 225 7.73 -8.28 -7.83
CA ALA A 225 8.69 -9.31 -7.41
C ALA A 225 9.84 -8.62 -6.66
N THR A 226 9.63 -8.27 -5.39
CA THR A 226 10.76 -7.95 -4.50
C THR A 226 10.46 -8.42 -3.08
N SER A 227 11.39 -9.24 -2.62
CA SER A 227 11.69 -9.65 -1.25
C SER A 227 10.79 -10.68 -0.57
N ASN A 228 11.02 -11.94 -0.92
CA ASN A 228 10.77 -13.12 -0.07
C ASN A 228 11.83 -13.26 1.05
N SER A 229 12.48 -12.18 1.50
CA SER A 229 13.55 -12.24 2.51
C SER A 229 13.06 -12.21 3.96
N TYR A 230 11.77 -12.28 4.20
CA TYR A 230 11.21 -12.20 5.57
C TYR A 230 11.03 -13.56 6.26
N CYS A 231 11.09 -14.67 5.49
CA CYS A 231 10.89 -16.01 6.07
C CYS A 231 12.14 -16.55 6.79
N ASP A 232 13.37 -16.08 6.43
CA ASP A 232 14.60 -16.66 6.95
C ASP A 232 15.13 -16.05 8.26
N ARG A 233 14.53 -14.99 8.78
CA ARG A 233 15.04 -14.34 10.00
C ARG A 233 14.36 -14.75 11.32
N ARG A 234 13.37 -15.64 11.29
CA ARG A 234 12.72 -16.14 12.51
C ARG A 234 13.26 -17.47 13.03
N MET A 235 14.22 -18.12 12.36
CA MET A 235 14.85 -19.33 12.86
C MET A 235 16.20 -19.10 13.57
N ALA A 236 16.58 -17.87 13.82
CA ALA A 236 17.84 -17.52 14.47
C ALA A 236 17.65 -16.45 15.58
N ALA A 237 16.68 -16.65 16.49
CA ALA A 237 16.62 -15.95 17.76
C ALA A 237 15.85 -16.81 18.77
#